data_0eee04f128543fbe55e5988c62512c69
#
_entry.id   0eee04f128543fbe55e5988c62512c69
#
_cell.length_a   1.000
_cell.length_b   1.000
_cell.length_c   1.000
_cell.angle_alpha   90.00
_cell.angle_beta   90.00
_cell.angle_gamma   90.00
#
_symmetry.space_group_name_H-M   'P 1'
#
loop_
_entity.id
_entity.type
_entity.pdbx_description
1 polymer ?
#
loop_
_entity_poly.entity_id
_entity_poly.type
_entity_poly.pdbx_seq_one_letter_code
_entity_poly.pdbx_strand_id
1 'polypeptide(L)'
;MQQVTRKTLGAGINLTCVTTPKFKRAVLRTMLVLPLGGEDAALRACLPQVLRRGTARLNDMQAFGTALDELYGARIEAAVRKEGENLCIGFLSDCIDEAYAPGANGLTAGVIGLLCDLLYNPYLQDGLFCAAYVEGERGNLIDRIAALKNDPRSWAPRRLNELMCENEDYGKSALGTIEQAERITPETLYAAYRRALSEAQVELFYCGTMMPDEVEAHFMATPLARPREGTLYQPHTVVQARPAGDVREVVEDAEVTQGKLSLGFRTGGASLTGGEPTAYWMFQTIYGGSTSAKLFLNVREKKSLCYYASAQFVASKGLMIVNSGIENRNFEVARDEILHQLDLCRKGEITDAELESARKTLVNGWRTMLDDPLTLERYWMGQAAAGTLVSPEERIEQVTDITREQVIAAAQSTALDTVFFMKGAAK
;
A
#
# COMPACT_ATOMS: atom_id res chain seq x y z
N MET A 1 14.02 -22.91 -7.28
CA MET A 1 12.92 -22.63 -6.33
C MET A 1 13.14 -21.23 -5.77
N GLN A 2 12.11 -20.50 -5.49
CA GLN A 2 12.17 -19.23 -4.78
C GLN A 2 12.35 -19.54 -3.29
N GLN A 3 13.35 -18.92 -2.64
CA GLN A 3 13.58 -19.08 -1.22
C GLN A 3 13.34 -17.73 -0.53
N VAL A 4 12.53 -17.73 0.51
CA VAL A 4 12.26 -16.53 1.30
C VAL A 4 12.90 -16.68 2.67
N THR A 5 13.66 -15.68 3.09
CA THR A 5 14.25 -15.61 4.42
C THR A 5 13.94 -14.26 5.05
N ARG A 6 13.74 -14.25 6.37
CA ARG A 6 13.63 -13.01 7.15
C ARG A 6 14.58 -13.06 8.33
N LYS A 7 15.32 -11.97 8.50
CA LYS A 7 16.31 -11.81 9.59
C LYS A 7 16.14 -10.47 10.27
N THR A 8 16.36 -10.42 11.57
CA THR A 8 16.53 -9.17 12.33
C THR A 8 18.00 -8.83 12.36
N LEU A 9 18.39 -7.68 11.81
CA LEU A 9 19.78 -7.22 11.70
C LEU A 9 20.20 -6.35 12.89
N GLY A 10 19.24 -5.82 13.63
CA GLY A 10 19.47 -4.95 14.77
C GLY A 10 18.15 -4.48 15.38
N ALA A 11 18.21 -3.60 16.37
CA ALA A 11 17.02 -3.08 17.03
C ALA A 11 16.08 -2.38 16.02
N GLY A 12 14.92 -3.00 15.75
CA GLY A 12 13.91 -2.50 14.82
C GLY A 12 14.37 -2.48 13.36
N ILE A 13 15.34 -3.31 12.97
CA ILE A 13 15.81 -3.43 11.59
C ILE A 13 15.63 -4.87 11.14
N ASN A 14 14.78 -5.09 10.13
CA ASN A 14 14.51 -6.41 9.58
C ASN A 14 14.81 -6.44 8.09
N LEU A 15 15.31 -7.58 7.61
CA LEU A 15 15.59 -7.84 6.20
C LEU A 15 14.76 -9.04 5.73
N THR A 16 14.01 -8.86 4.67
CA THR A 16 13.34 -9.94 3.94
C THR A 16 14.04 -10.14 2.59
N CYS A 17 14.58 -11.32 2.35
CA CYS A 17 15.20 -11.71 1.08
C CYS A 17 14.35 -12.75 0.37
N VAL A 18 14.11 -12.51 -0.92
CA VAL A 18 13.54 -13.45 -1.88
C VAL A 18 14.64 -13.83 -2.87
N THR A 19 15.30 -14.96 -2.60
CA THR A 19 16.39 -15.44 -3.46
C THR A 19 15.84 -16.27 -4.60
N THR A 20 16.05 -15.81 -5.84
CA THR A 20 15.54 -16.47 -7.04
C THR A 20 16.32 -16.07 -8.29
N PRO A 21 16.63 -17.00 -9.21
CA PRO A 21 17.23 -16.69 -10.52
C PRO A 21 16.19 -16.31 -11.58
N LYS A 22 14.91 -16.15 -11.20
CA LYS A 22 13.80 -15.98 -12.13
C LYS A 22 13.84 -14.64 -12.86
N PHE A 23 14.37 -13.61 -12.21
CA PHE A 23 14.33 -12.24 -12.71
C PHE A 23 15.72 -11.78 -13.17
N LYS A 24 15.75 -10.99 -14.24
CA LYS A 24 16.97 -10.33 -14.71
C LYS A 24 17.29 -9.03 -13.99
N ARG A 25 16.36 -8.59 -13.17
CA ARG A 25 16.48 -7.38 -12.35
C ARG A 25 16.35 -7.75 -10.89
N ALA A 26 17.15 -7.10 -10.05
CA ALA A 26 17.01 -7.15 -8.61
C ALA A 26 16.14 -5.98 -8.15
N VAL A 27 15.26 -6.26 -7.19
CA VAL A 27 14.44 -5.24 -6.53
C VAL A 27 14.87 -5.11 -5.07
N LEU A 28 15.11 -3.87 -4.64
CA LEU A 28 15.51 -3.53 -3.28
C LEU A 28 14.57 -2.48 -2.69
N ARG A 29 14.35 -2.57 -1.38
CA ARG A 29 13.58 -1.58 -0.65
C ARG A 29 14.27 -1.22 0.66
N THR A 30 14.25 0.08 0.97
CA THR A 30 14.43 0.57 2.33
C THR A 30 13.15 1.29 2.75
N MET A 31 12.56 0.88 3.86
CA MET A 31 11.26 1.39 4.30
C MET A 31 11.32 1.71 5.80
N LEU A 32 11.00 2.95 6.14
CA LEU A 32 10.74 3.40 7.50
C LEU A 32 9.23 3.24 7.74
N VAL A 33 8.87 2.46 8.74
CA VAL A 33 7.49 2.27 9.19
C VAL A 33 7.25 3.14 10.41
N LEU A 34 6.28 4.04 10.32
CA LEU A 34 5.95 5.09 11.26
C LEU A 34 4.44 5.10 11.52
N PRO A 35 3.95 5.74 12.60
CA PRO A 35 2.52 5.91 12.78
C PRO A 35 1.93 6.76 11.65
N LEU A 36 0.75 6.36 11.17
CA LEU A 36 -0.02 7.15 10.20
C LEU A 36 -0.66 8.36 10.89
N GLY A 37 -0.64 9.50 10.21
CA GLY A 37 -1.31 10.70 10.70
C GLY A 37 -0.47 11.52 11.68
N GLY A 38 -1.17 12.36 12.47
CA GLY A 38 -0.54 13.38 13.32
C GLY A 38 -0.14 14.63 12.53
N GLU A 39 0.42 15.62 13.25
CA GLU A 39 0.85 16.90 12.66
C GLU A 39 2.04 16.76 11.71
N ASP A 40 2.81 15.67 11.83
CA ASP A 40 3.99 15.40 11.03
C ASP A 40 3.69 14.68 9.69
N ALA A 41 2.44 14.41 9.36
CA ALA A 41 2.11 13.59 8.18
C ALA A 41 2.69 14.19 6.88
N ALA A 42 2.53 15.48 6.64
CA ALA A 42 3.09 16.14 5.46
C ALA A 42 4.64 16.19 5.50
N LEU A 43 5.25 16.41 6.67
CA LEU A 43 6.70 16.36 6.84
C LEU A 43 7.26 14.98 6.45
N ARG A 44 6.65 13.90 6.97
CA ARG A 44 7.05 12.53 6.66
C ARG A 44 6.85 12.19 5.17
N ALA A 45 5.77 12.71 4.56
CA ALA A 45 5.50 12.48 3.13
C ALA A 45 6.47 13.25 2.22
N CYS A 46 6.92 14.44 2.62
CA CYS A 46 7.91 15.25 1.91
C CYS A 46 9.32 14.66 2.00
N LEU A 47 9.66 14.04 3.13
CA LEU A 47 10.99 13.62 3.48
C LEU A 47 11.69 12.77 2.41
N PRO A 48 11.13 11.66 1.87
CA PRO A 48 11.82 10.84 0.86
C PRO A 48 12.13 11.62 -0.42
N GLN A 49 11.32 12.61 -0.78
CA GLN A 49 11.54 13.43 -1.98
C GLN A 49 12.74 14.36 -1.80
N VAL A 50 12.85 15.01 -0.64
CA VAL A 50 13.99 15.89 -0.32
C VAL A 50 15.27 15.06 -0.18
N LEU A 51 15.22 13.91 0.50
CA LEU A 51 16.38 13.02 0.62
C LEU A 51 16.91 12.56 -0.74
N ARG A 52 16.02 12.28 -1.70
CA ARG A 52 16.40 11.86 -3.06
C ARG A 52 17.12 12.96 -3.87
N ARG A 53 17.11 14.21 -3.42
CA ARG A 53 17.79 15.32 -4.11
C ARG A 53 19.31 15.23 -4.07
N GLY A 54 19.86 14.46 -3.11
CA GLY A 54 21.32 14.26 -3.04
C GLY A 54 21.77 13.66 -1.71
N THR A 55 23.00 13.21 -1.71
CA THR A 55 23.71 12.70 -0.53
C THR A 55 24.91 13.59 -0.22
N ALA A 56 25.56 13.38 0.92
CA ALA A 56 26.78 14.11 1.28
C ALA A 56 27.90 13.95 0.24
N ARG A 57 27.90 12.86 -0.54
CA ARG A 57 28.89 12.61 -1.61
C ARG A 57 28.40 13.04 -3.00
N LEU A 58 27.09 12.98 -3.23
CA LEU A 58 26.43 13.28 -4.50
C LEU A 58 25.43 14.42 -4.22
N ASN A 59 25.94 15.65 -4.27
CA ASN A 59 25.26 16.81 -3.70
C ASN A 59 24.18 17.44 -4.60
N ASP A 60 23.97 16.88 -5.78
CA ASP A 60 22.92 17.31 -6.71
C ASP A 60 22.35 16.14 -7.53
N MET A 61 21.26 16.42 -8.24
CA MET A 61 20.54 15.43 -9.07
C MET A 61 21.36 14.94 -10.27
N GLN A 62 22.30 15.74 -10.77
CA GLN A 62 23.16 15.36 -11.90
C GLN A 62 24.18 14.31 -11.44
N ALA A 63 24.90 14.61 -10.35
CA ALA A 63 25.84 13.65 -9.75
C ALA A 63 25.14 12.35 -9.32
N PHE A 64 23.94 12.47 -8.74
CA PHE A 64 23.14 11.31 -8.38
C PHE A 64 22.71 10.49 -9.62
N GLY A 65 22.26 11.16 -10.69
CA GLY A 65 21.92 10.52 -11.96
C GLY A 65 23.10 9.79 -12.58
N THR A 66 24.30 10.42 -12.62
CA THR A 66 25.54 9.79 -13.12
C THR A 66 25.87 8.52 -12.32
N ALA A 67 25.76 8.56 -10.99
CA ALA A 67 26.01 7.38 -10.16
C ALA A 67 25.00 6.24 -10.44
N LEU A 68 23.75 6.56 -10.77
CA LEU A 68 22.77 5.55 -11.20
C LEU A 68 23.08 4.96 -12.58
N ASP A 69 23.57 5.79 -13.51
CA ASP A 69 24.01 5.34 -14.84
C ASP A 69 25.22 4.42 -14.74
N GLU A 70 26.20 4.72 -13.85
CA GLU A 70 27.34 3.84 -13.56
C GLU A 70 26.91 2.48 -12.96
N LEU A 71 25.74 2.44 -12.32
CA LEU A 71 25.08 1.21 -11.85
C LEU A 71 24.14 0.61 -12.91
N TYR A 72 24.49 0.76 -14.19
CA TYR A 72 23.75 0.21 -15.34
C TYR A 72 22.33 0.72 -15.43
N GLY A 73 22.10 1.99 -15.14
CA GLY A 73 20.79 2.60 -15.18
C GLY A 73 19.86 2.10 -14.07
N ALA A 74 20.40 1.88 -12.88
CA ALA A 74 19.60 1.59 -11.69
C ALA A 74 18.59 2.71 -11.45
N ARG A 75 17.42 2.35 -10.93
CA ARG A 75 16.39 3.32 -10.55
C ARG A 75 16.23 3.34 -9.05
N ILE A 76 16.14 4.54 -8.47
CA ILE A 76 15.79 4.73 -7.07
C ILE A 76 14.66 5.75 -7.01
N GLU A 77 13.52 5.32 -6.52
CA GLU A 77 12.31 6.13 -6.41
C GLU A 77 11.91 6.32 -4.96
N ALA A 78 11.55 7.56 -4.62
CA ALA A 78 10.95 7.87 -3.32
C ALA A 78 9.53 7.33 -3.25
N ALA A 79 9.20 6.69 -2.15
CA ALA A 79 7.89 6.07 -1.96
C ALA A 79 7.26 6.46 -0.63
N VAL A 80 5.97 6.76 -0.70
CA VAL A 80 5.10 7.03 0.46
C VAL A 80 3.84 6.20 0.27
N ARG A 81 3.53 5.32 1.20
CA ARG A 81 2.31 4.50 1.17
C ARG A 81 1.76 4.26 2.56
N LYS A 82 0.50 3.88 2.61
CA LYS A 82 -0.23 3.51 3.82
C LYS A 82 -0.46 1.99 3.83
N GLU A 83 -0.10 1.34 4.95
CA GLU A 83 -0.36 -0.07 5.19
C GLU A 83 -1.08 -0.21 6.54
N GLY A 84 -2.40 -0.40 6.51
CA GLY A 84 -3.21 -0.26 7.71
C GLY A 84 -3.07 1.15 8.30
N GLU A 85 -2.79 1.26 9.60
CA GLU A 85 -2.52 2.52 10.29
C GLU A 85 -1.04 2.89 10.34
N ASN A 86 -0.24 2.26 9.48
CA ASN A 86 1.18 2.56 9.37
C ASN A 86 1.47 3.40 8.13
N LEU A 87 2.29 4.43 8.30
CA LEU A 87 2.90 5.20 7.22
C LEU A 87 4.24 4.58 6.86
N CYS A 88 4.39 4.18 5.61
CA CYS A 88 5.59 3.54 5.08
C CYS A 88 6.26 4.50 4.10
N ILE A 89 7.44 5.01 4.45
CA ILE A 89 8.21 5.95 3.63
C ILE A 89 9.62 5.40 3.37
N GLY A 90 10.24 5.80 2.26
CA GLY A 90 11.62 5.40 1.94
C GLY A 90 11.84 5.27 0.45
N PHE A 91 12.65 4.30 0.03
CA PHE A 91 13.09 4.16 -1.34
C PHE A 91 12.86 2.75 -1.88
N LEU A 92 12.44 2.70 -3.13
CA LEU A 92 12.36 1.48 -3.93
C LEU A 92 13.40 1.58 -5.04
N SER A 93 14.17 0.52 -5.23
CA SER A 93 15.14 0.41 -6.32
C SER A 93 14.84 -0.80 -7.19
N ASP A 94 15.10 -0.62 -8.48
CA ASP A 94 15.03 -1.63 -9.51
C ASP A 94 16.31 -1.51 -10.34
N CYS A 95 17.18 -2.52 -10.28
CA CYS A 95 18.48 -2.53 -10.95
C CYS A 95 18.71 -3.87 -11.68
N ILE A 96 19.69 -3.89 -12.59
CA ILE A 96 20.10 -5.16 -13.22
C ILE A 96 20.72 -6.07 -12.14
N ASP A 97 20.35 -7.35 -12.15
CA ASP A 97 20.98 -8.34 -11.27
C ASP A 97 22.35 -8.72 -11.83
N GLU A 98 23.38 -8.78 -10.97
CA GLU A 98 24.77 -9.05 -11.37
C GLU A 98 24.95 -10.32 -12.18
N ALA A 99 24.14 -11.36 -11.90
CA ALA A 99 24.16 -12.60 -12.66
C ALA A 99 23.86 -12.42 -14.16
N TYR A 100 23.23 -11.29 -14.53
CA TYR A 100 22.86 -10.95 -15.91
C TYR A 100 23.64 -9.76 -16.49
N ALA A 101 24.67 -9.28 -15.79
CA ALA A 101 25.56 -8.20 -16.22
C ALA A 101 27.02 -8.68 -16.30
N PRO A 102 27.41 -9.44 -17.34
CA PRO A 102 28.77 -9.98 -17.44
C PRO A 102 29.85 -8.90 -17.35
N GLY A 103 30.81 -9.07 -16.44
CA GLY A 103 31.89 -8.14 -16.18
C GLY A 103 31.57 -6.98 -15.24
N ALA A 104 30.32 -6.84 -14.82
CA ALA A 104 29.94 -5.94 -13.74
C ALA A 104 30.08 -6.65 -12.39
N ASN A 105 30.68 -5.96 -11.42
CA ASN A 105 30.79 -6.44 -10.05
C ASN A 105 30.34 -5.34 -9.10
N GLY A 106 29.63 -5.73 -8.03
CA GLY A 106 29.24 -4.80 -6.97
C GLY A 106 28.02 -3.91 -7.31
N LEU A 107 27.22 -4.24 -8.32
CA LEU A 107 26.02 -3.45 -8.68
C LEU A 107 25.03 -3.41 -7.52
N THR A 108 24.66 -4.57 -6.98
CA THR A 108 23.72 -4.67 -5.86
C THR A 108 24.27 -3.97 -4.61
N ALA A 109 25.59 -4.16 -4.32
CA ALA A 109 26.26 -3.47 -3.22
C ALA A 109 26.25 -1.94 -3.40
N GLY A 110 26.51 -1.45 -4.62
CA GLY A 110 26.45 -0.03 -4.96
C GLY A 110 25.04 0.55 -4.75
N VAL A 111 24.01 -0.15 -5.18
CA VAL A 111 22.62 0.26 -4.97
C VAL A 111 22.27 0.27 -3.47
N ILE A 112 22.65 -0.75 -2.70
CA ILE A 112 22.48 -0.79 -1.24
C ILE A 112 23.18 0.43 -0.60
N GLY A 113 24.42 0.72 -1.02
CA GLY A 113 25.16 1.89 -0.55
C GLY A 113 24.42 3.20 -0.81
N LEU A 114 23.90 3.41 -2.03
CA LEU A 114 23.13 4.62 -2.38
C LEU A 114 21.82 4.73 -1.59
N LEU A 115 21.07 3.62 -1.44
CA LEU A 115 19.83 3.60 -0.65
C LEU A 115 20.07 3.99 0.81
N CYS A 116 21.16 3.49 1.39
CA CYS A 116 21.55 3.81 2.77
C CYS A 116 22.13 5.22 2.89
N ASP A 117 22.90 5.70 1.90
CA ASP A 117 23.38 7.09 1.89
C ASP A 117 22.23 8.09 1.82
N LEU A 118 21.19 7.84 1.01
CA LEU A 118 20.00 8.70 0.97
C LEU A 118 19.33 8.81 2.35
N LEU A 119 19.28 7.70 3.11
CA LEU A 119 18.64 7.69 4.42
C LEU A 119 19.54 8.28 5.52
N TYR A 120 20.84 7.97 5.53
CA TYR A 120 21.72 8.23 6.67
C TYR A 120 22.77 9.29 6.44
N ASN A 121 23.06 9.64 5.19
CA ASN A 121 24.05 10.65 4.78
C ASN A 121 23.45 11.61 3.76
N PRO A 122 22.29 12.26 4.03
CA PRO A 122 21.68 13.19 3.08
C PRO A 122 22.56 14.41 2.84
N TYR A 123 22.34 15.10 1.71
CA TYR A 123 22.95 16.38 1.44
C TYR A 123 22.39 17.45 2.39
N LEU A 124 23.26 18.09 3.15
CA LEU A 124 22.93 19.17 4.08
C LEU A 124 23.74 20.43 3.77
N GLN A 125 23.13 21.59 3.98
CA GLN A 125 23.77 22.92 3.99
C GLN A 125 23.62 23.52 5.38
N ASP A 126 24.71 23.93 5.99
CA ASP A 126 24.74 24.49 7.35
C ASP A 126 24.04 23.60 8.41
N GLY A 127 24.11 22.28 8.21
CA GLY A 127 23.52 21.28 9.13
C GLY A 127 22.02 21.02 8.94
N LEU A 128 21.38 21.66 7.96
CA LEU A 128 19.96 21.49 7.60
C LEU A 128 19.80 21.02 6.15
N PHE A 129 18.62 20.63 5.75
CA PHE A 129 18.30 20.37 4.35
C PHE A 129 18.43 21.66 3.52
N CYS A 130 18.90 21.54 2.29
CA CYS A 130 18.99 22.67 1.34
C CYS A 130 17.61 23.32 1.18
N ALA A 131 17.50 24.62 1.49
CA ALA A 131 16.24 25.36 1.48
C ALA A 131 15.54 25.30 0.11
N ALA A 132 16.29 25.41 -0.99
CA ALA A 132 15.72 25.32 -2.34
C ALA A 132 15.12 23.94 -2.64
N TYR A 133 15.72 22.87 -2.12
CA TYR A 133 15.17 21.51 -2.28
C TYR A 133 13.92 21.32 -1.44
N VAL A 134 13.90 21.82 -0.20
CA VAL A 134 12.72 21.75 0.66
C VAL A 134 11.56 22.54 0.05
N GLU A 135 11.82 23.75 -0.45
CA GLU A 135 10.78 24.58 -1.07
C GLU A 135 10.20 23.94 -2.32
N GLY A 136 11.06 23.41 -3.19
CA GLY A 136 10.64 22.71 -4.42
C GLY A 136 9.79 21.48 -4.10
N GLU A 137 10.18 20.63 -3.14
CA GLU A 137 9.44 19.42 -2.80
C GLU A 137 8.18 19.72 -1.97
N ARG A 138 8.18 20.80 -1.18
CA ARG A 138 6.97 21.33 -0.54
C ARG A 138 5.92 21.71 -1.58
N GLY A 139 6.32 22.47 -2.61
CA GLY A 139 5.45 22.84 -3.73
C GLY A 139 4.89 21.60 -4.45
N ASN A 140 5.78 20.66 -4.81
CA ASN A 140 5.37 19.39 -5.42
C ASN A 140 4.40 18.58 -4.55
N LEU A 141 4.56 18.58 -3.22
CA LEU A 141 3.66 17.91 -2.30
C LEU A 141 2.29 18.56 -2.28
N ILE A 142 2.22 19.90 -2.24
CA ILE A 142 0.98 20.67 -2.28
C ILE A 142 0.22 20.35 -3.58
N ASP A 143 0.91 20.39 -4.73
CA ASP A 143 0.33 20.07 -6.03
C ASP A 143 -0.19 18.62 -6.08
N ARG A 144 0.57 17.67 -5.53
CA ARG A 144 0.13 16.27 -5.43
C ARG A 144 -1.11 16.10 -4.57
N ILE A 145 -1.20 16.80 -3.43
CA ILE A 145 -2.39 16.75 -2.56
C ILE A 145 -3.59 17.36 -3.29
N ALA A 146 -3.43 18.52 -3.92
CA ALA A 146 -4.47 19.18 -4.68
C ALA A 146 -4.98 18.32 -5.85
N ALA A 147 -4.04 17.67 -6.56
CA ALA A 147 -4.35 16.82 -7.71
C ALA A 147 -5.11 15.52 -7.36
N LEU A 148 -5.21 15.13 -6.08
CA LEU A 148 -5.96 13.92 -5.68
C LEU A 148 -7.43 13.95 -6.13
N LYS A 149 -8.02 15.13 -6.22
CA LYS A 149 -9.41 15.32 -6.64
C LYS A 149 -9.62 15.24 -8.16
N ASN A 150 -8.54 15.30 -8.94
CA ASN A 150 -8.61 15.31 -10.40
C ASN A 150 -8.98 13.94 -11.01
N ASP A 151 -8.83 12.85 -10.23
CA ASP A 151 -9.33 11.53 -10.61
C ASP A 151 -10.52 11.12 -9.71
N PRO A 152 -11.75 11.35 -10.14
CA PRO A 152 -12.95 11.02 -9.37
C PRO A 152 -13.07 9.53 -9.01
N ARG A 153 -12.50 8.64 -9.84
CA ARG A 153 -12.53 7.20 -9.61
C ARG A 153 -11.66 6.78 -8.43
N SER A 154 -10.52 7.41 -8.26
CA SER A 154 -9.61 7.20 -7.12
C SER A 154 -9.99 8.05 -5.92
N TRP A 155 -10.59 9.22 -6.14
CA TRP A 155 -11.01 10.14 -5.08
C TRP A 155 -12.18 9.60 -4.26
N ALA A 156 -13.23 9.06 -4.91
CA ALA A 156 -14.43 8.61 -4.20
C ALA A 156 -14.14 7.54 -3.11
N PRO A 157 -13.39 6.44 -3.36
CA PRO A 157 -13.05 5.51 -2.31
C PRO A 157 -12.12 6.10 -1.23
N ARG A 158 -11.27 7.07 -1.57
CA ARG A 158 -10.46 7.80 -0.58
C ARG A 158 -11.36 8.61 0.35
N ARG A 159 -12.31 9.37 -0.23
CA ARG A 159 -13.25 10.18 0.54
C ARG A 159 -14.16 9.32 1.44
N LEU A 160 -14.61 8.18 0.91
CA LEU A 160 -15.30 7.17 1.71
C LEU A 160 -14.47 6.74 2.92
N ASN A 161 -13.18 6.43 2.73
CA ASN A 161 -12.29 6.01 3.83
C ASN A 161 -12.11 7.11 4.88
N GLU A 162 -11.98 8.38 4.46
CA GLU A 162 -11.90 9.53 5.36
C GLU A 162 -13.16 9.66 6.23
N LEU A 163 -14.35 9.48 5.62
CA LEU A 163 -15.64 9.56 6.30
C LEU A 163 -15.88 8.36 7.23
N MET A 164 -15.63 7.16 6.74
CA MET A 164 -15.85 5.90 7.45
C MET A 164 -14.92 5.74 8.65
N CYS A 165 -13.68 6.23 8.52
CA CYS A 165 -12.62 6.10 9.51
C CYS A 165 -12.23 7.45 10.12
N GLU A 166 -13.16 8.43 10.23
CA GLU A 166 -12.86 9.78 10.73
C GLU A 166 -12.28 9.80 12.15
N ASN A 167 -12.63 8.81 12.98
CA ASN A 167 -12.13 8.64 14.33
C ASN A 167 -10.99 7.61 14.44
N GLU A 168 -10.44 7.16 13.32
CA GLU A 168 -9.37 6.20 13.25
C GLU A 168 -8.18 6.82 12.48
N ASP A 169 -6.96 6.43 12.83
CA ASP A 169 -5.77 6.92 12.09
C ASP A 169 -5.81 6.54 10.62
N TYR A 170 -6.46 5.41 10.28
CA TYR A 170 -6.66 4.99 8.89
C TYR A 170 -7.41 6.02 8.03
N GLY A 171 -8.30 6.82 8.57
CA GLY A 171 -8.99 7.89 7.83
C GLY A 171 -8.06 9.02 7.37
N LYS A 172 -6.89 9.15 7.97
CA LYS A 172 -5.95 10.23 7.66
C LYS A 172 -5.19 9.97 6.37
N SER A 173 -4.83 11.06 5.67
CA SER A 173 -4.05 11.00 4.44
C SER A 173 -2.58 10.66 4.73
N ALA A 174 -1.99 9.76 3.95
CA ALA A 174 -0.56 9.49 3.99
C ALA A 174 0.30 10.68 3.52
N LEU A 175 -0.28 11.63 2.78
CA LEU A 175 0.39 12.84 2.30
C LEU A 175 0.20 14.04 3.24
N GLY A 176 -0.60 13.91 4.30
CA GLY A 176 -1.03 15.04 5.12
C GLY A 176 -2.05 15.93 4.42
N THR A 177 -2.11 17.20 4.83
CA THR A 177 -2.97 18.24 4.25
C THR A 177 -2.13 19.36 3.62
N ILE A 178 -2.77 20.22 2.81
CA ILE A 178 -2.11 21.39 2.21
C ILE A 178 -1.62 22.33 3.32
N GLU A 179 -2.41 22.58 4.35
CA GLU A 179 -2.06 23.47 5.48
C GLU A 179 -0.85 22.93 6.25
N GLN A 180 -0.72 21.61 6.39
CA GLN A 180 0.47 21.00 6.98
C GLN A 180 1.68 21.14 6.05
N ALA A 181 1.49 20.93 4.75
CA ALA A 181 2.58 21.07 3.77
C ALA A 181 3.11 22.49 3.68
N GLU A 182 2.26 23.52 3.72
CA GLU A 182 2.64 24.94 3.70
C GLU A 182 3.59 25.35 4.86
N ARG A 183 3.52 24.63 5.99
CA ARG A 183 4.34 24.89 7.20
C ARG A 183 5.70 24.19 7.18
N ILE A 184 6.03 23.44 6.11
CA ILE A 184 7.30 22.74 5.99
C ILE A 184 8.44 23.75 5.78
N THR A 185 9.45 23.71 6.66
CA THR A 185 10.70 24.46 6.56
C THR A 185 11.90 23.51 6.65
N PRO A 186 13.13 23.93 6.28
CA PRO A 186 14.33 23.12 6.49
C PRO A 186 14.49 22.59 7.91
N GLU A 187 14.19 23.44 8.92
CA GLU A 187 14.33 23.11 10.34
C GLU A 187 13.31 22.07 10.77
N THR A 188 12.02 22.30 10.44
CA THR A 188 10.93 21.36 10.81
C THR A 188 11.09 20.03 10.12
N LEU A 189 11.51 20.02 8.85
CA LEU A 189 11.74 18.79 8.08
C LEU A 189 12.96 18.03 8.62
N TYR A 190 14.05 18.73 8.99
CA TYR A 190 15.23 18.09 9.56
C TYR A 190 14.94 17.49 10.94
N ALA A 191 14.17 18.20 11.77
CA ALA A 191 13.71 17.66 13.04
C ALA A 191 12.86 16.40 12.87
N ALA A 192 11.92 16.40 11.91
CA ALA A 192 11.10 15.23 11.57
C ALA A 192 11.93 14.06 11.04
N TYR A 193 12.95 14.34 10.20
CA TYR A 193 13.92 13.36 9.73
C TYR A 193 14.67 12.68 10.88
N ARG A 194 15.21 13.46 11.81
CA ARG A 194 15.93 12.92 12.97
C ARG A 194 15.03 12.02 13.83
N ARG A 195 13.78 12.44 14.06
CA ARG A 195 12.79 11.60 14.77
C ARG A 195 12.46 10.33 13.99
N ALA A 196 12.20 10.44 12.68
CA ALA A 196 11.89 9.27 11.87
C ALA A 196 13.01 8.22 11.93
N LEU A 197 14.28 8.64 11.85
CA LEU A 197 15.41 7.71 11.97
C LEU A 197 15.54 7.07 13.36
N SER A 198 15.19 7.78 14.45
CA SER A 198 15.29 7.23 15.81
C SER A 198 14.11 6.32 16.15
N GLU A 199 12.91 6.61 15.65
CA GLU A 199 11.67 5.95 16.08
C GLU A 199 11.17 4.87 15.12
N ALA A 200 11.42 5.00 13.80
CA ALA A 200 10.85 4.09 12.81
C ALA A 200 11.33 2.65 12.98
N GLN A 201 10.45 1.68 12.76
CA GLN A 201 10.90 0.35 12.38
C GLN A 201 11.41 0.41 10.93
N VAL A 202 12.57 -0.20 10.67
CA VAL A 202 13.18 -0.28 9.34
C VAL A 202 12.91 -1.65 8.75
N GLU A 203 12.26 -1.67 7.60
CA GLU A 203 12.03 -2.87 6.82
C GLU A 203 12.85 -2.79 5.53
N LEU A 204 13.70 -3.77 5.33
CA LEU A 204 14.54 -3.94 4.15
C LEU A 204 14.00 -5.11 3.33
N PHE A 205 14.06 -4.97 2.02
CA PHE A 205 13.68 -6.03 1.10
C PHE A 205 14.73 -6.17 0.01
N TYR A 206 14.98 -7.41 -0.36
CA TYR A 206 15.77 -7.78 -1.53
C TYR A 206 15.07 -8.92 -2.29
N CYS A 207 15.02 -8.81 -3.60
CA CYS A 207 14.62 -9.89 -4.49
C CYS A 207 15.62 -9.97 -5.65
N GLY A 208 16.32 -11.09 -5.78
CA GLY A 208 17.35 -11.29 -6.80
C GLY A 208 18.12 -12.60 -6.60
N THR A 209 19.30 -12.70 -7.21
CA THR A 209 20.12 -13.92 -7.19
C THR A 209 21.11 -13.99 -6.01
N MET A 210 21.44 -12.85 -5.37
CA MET A 210 22.41 -12.79 -4.27
C MET A 210 21.89 -13.54 -3.05
N MET A 211 22.80 -14.22 -2.36
CA MET A 211 22.46 -15.00 -1.16
C MET A 211 22.14 -14.06 0.03
N PRO A 212 21.22 -14.46 0.93
CA PRO A 212 20.77 -13.61 2.03
C PRO A 212 21.90 -13.10 2.94
N ASP A 213 22.92 -13.92 3.20
CA ASP A 213 24.05 -13.54 4.05
C ASP A 213 24.94 -12.46 3.38
N GLU A 214 25.06 -12.49 2.05
CA GLU A 214 25.77 -11.48 1.28
C GLU A 214 25.00 -10.15 1.27
N VAL A 215 23.67 -10.22 1.07
CA VAL A 215 22.78 -9.04 1.15
C VAL A 215 22.87 -8.40 2.54
N GLU A 216 22.79 -9.21 3.60
CA GLU A 216 22.98 -8.77 4.98
C GLU A 216 24.32 -8.07 5.16
N ALA A 217 25.43 -8.69 4.71
CA ALA A 217 26.76 -8.13 4.82
C ALA A 217 26.87 -6.75 4.14
N HIS A 218 26.27 -6.59 2.97
CA HIS A 218 26.25 -5.31 2.26
C HIS A 218 25.47 -4.25 3.03
N PHE A 219 24.30 -4.55 3.57
CA PHE A 219 23.56 -3.61 4.40
C PHE A 219 24.33 -3.24 5.68
N MET A 220 24.92 -4.21 6.35
CA MET A 220 25.66 -4.00 7.59
C MET A 220 27.01 -3.28 7.39
N ALA A 221 27.54 -3.21 6.17
CA ALA A 221 28.67 -2.38 5.81
C ALA A 221 28.33 -0.88 5.64
N THR A 222 27.06 -0.49 5.77
CA THR A 222 26.57 0.88 5.61
C THR A 222 26.30 1.56 6.96
N PRO A 223 25.98 2.87 6.99
CA PRO A 223 25.57 3.55 8.22
C PRO A 223 24.31 2.97 8.90
N LEU A 224 23.56 2.10 8.25
CA LEU A 224 22.44 1.36 8.82
C LEU A 224 22.86 0.56 10.09
N ALA A 225 24.08 0.05 10.13
CA ALA A 225 24.62 -0.72 11.24
C ALA A 225 24.87 0.11 12.52
N ARG A 226 24.77 1.45 12.45
CA ARG A 226 24.96 2.31 13.62
C ARG A 226 23.90 2.03 14.68
N PRO A 227 24.28 2.03 15.98
CA PRO A 227 23.32 1.91 17.07
C PRO A 227 22.22 2.98 16.97
N ARG A 228 21.00 2.59 17.25
CA ARG A 228 19.84 3.48 17.25
C ARG A 228 19.41 3.74 18.69
N GLU A 229 19.21 5.01 19.02
CA GLU A 229 18.73 5.43 20.32
C GLU A 229 17.27 5.90 20.16
N GLY A 230 16.45 5.62 21.16
CA GLY A 230 15.04 6.03 21.18
C GLY A 230 14.07 4.86 21.35
N THR A 231 12.79 5.20 21.52
CA THR A 231 11.71 4.21 21.60
C THR A 231 11.23 3.89 20.19
N LEU A 232 11.41 2.64 19.78
CA LEU A 232 11.00 2.19 18.45
C LEU A 232 9.48 2.08 18.35
N TYR A 233 8.94 2.63 17.27
CA TYR A 233 7.56 2.44 16.90
C TYR A 233 7.27 0.95 16.65
N GLN A 234 6.18 0.47 17.23
CA GLN A 234 5.68 -0.87 16.98
C GLN A 234 4.53 -0.78 15.98
N PRO A 235 4.69 -1.27 14.75
CA PRO A 235 3.63 -1.25 13.75
C PRO A 235 2.38 -1.95 14.27
N HIS A 236 1.25 -1.29 14.13
CA HIS A 236 -0.04 -1.84 14.54
C HIS A 236 -1.15 -1.31 13.65
N THR A 237 -2.28 -1.99 13.67
CA THR A 237 -3.52 -1.56 13.03
C THR A 237 -4.69 -1.98 13.90
N VAL A 238 -5.54 -1.04 14.25
CA VAL A 238 -6.79 -1.32 14.96
C VAL A 238 -7.84 -1.77 13.95
N VAL A 239 -8.34 -2.98 14.10
CA VAL A 239 -9.41 -3.54 13.26
C VAL A 239 -10.74 -3.40 13.97
N GLN A 240 -11.57 -2.48 13.50
CA GLN A 240 -12.93 -2.33 14.00
C GLN A 240 -13.85 -3.33 13.28
N ALA A 241 -14.36 -4.32 14.03
CA ALA A 241 -15.14 -5.41 13.45
C ALA A 241 -16.56 -5.01 13.00
N ARG A 242 -17.15 -3.98 13.61
CA ARG A 242 -18.51 -3.50 13.35
C ARG A 242 -18.53 -1.97 13.24
N PRO A 243 -19.54 -1.38 12.54
CA PRO A 243 -19.79 0.06 12.60
C PRO A 243 -19.96 0.55 14.04
N ALA A 244 -19.53 1.77 14.30
CA ALA A 244 -19.68 2.39 15.64
C ALA A 244 -21.10 2.92 15.90
N GLY A 245 -21.91 3.08 14.86
CA GLY A 245 -23.27 3.64 14.92
C GLY A 245 -24.11 3.22 13.72
N ASP A 246 -25.12 4.03 13.42
CA ASP A 246 -25.98 3.85 12.25
C ASP A 246 -25.22 4.06 10.93
N VAL A 247 -25.74 3.47 9.85
CA VAL A 247 -25.17 3.64 8.51
C VAL A 247 -25.19 5.12 8.12
N ARG A 248 -24.01 5.65 7.79
CA ARG A 248 -23.85 7.03 7.34
C ARG A 248 -23.99 7.10 5.82
N GLU A 249 -24.86 7.96 5.32
CA GLU A 249 -24.97 8.26 3.90
C GLU A 249 -24.56 9.72 3.65
N VAL A 250 -23.58 9.92 2.76
CA VAL A 250 -23.04 11.25 2.41
C VAL A 250 -23.07 11.42 0.90
N VAL A 251 -23.65 12.54 0.46
CA VAL A 251 -23.71 12.96 -0.94
C VAL A 251 -22.93 14.25 -1.09
N GLU A 252 -21.95 14.28 -1.97
CA GLU A 252 -21.18 15.48 -2.31
C GLU A 252 -21.32 15.78 -3.80
N ASP A 253 -21.67 17.04 -4.14
CA ASP A 253 -21.72 17.49 -5.53
C ASP A 253 -20.30 17.69 -6.08
N ALA A 254 -20.07 17.28 -7.33
CA ALA A 254 -18.78 17.41 -8.00
C ALA A 254 -18.94 17.66 -9.51
N GLU A 255 -17.96 18.30 -10.11
CA GLU A 255 -17.90 18.51 -11.57
C GLU A 255 -17.48 17.23 -12.31
N VAL A 256 -18.33 16.23 -12.27
CA VAL A 256 -18.09 14.93 -12.94
C VAL A 256 -19.26 14.60 -13.87
N THR A 257 -18.97 13.99 -15.00
CA THR A 257 -19.99 13.56 -15.95
C THR A 257 -20.75 12.32 -15.51
N GLN A 258 -20.16 11.56 -14.59
CA GLN A 258 -20.68 10.30 -14.10
C GLN A 258 -20.51 10.22 -12.59
N GLY A 259 -21.60 9.97 -11.86
CA GLY A 259 -21.57 9.79 -10.42
C GLY A 259 -20.66 8.62 -9.98
N LYS A 260 -20.03 8.76 -8.84
CA LYS A 260 -19.21 7.71 -8.21
C LYS A 260 -19.84 7.31 -6.89
N LEU A 261 -20.27 6.06 -6.83
CA LEU A 261 -20.86 5.45 -5.64
C LEU A 261 -19.83 4.55 -5.00
N SER A 262 -19.55 4.78 -3.72
CA SER A 262 -18.67 3.94 -2.91
C SER A 262 -19.39 3.51 -1.63
N LEU A 263 -19.39 2.21 -1.33
CA LEU A 263 -19.94 1.65 -0.09
C LEU A 263 -18.81 1.03 0.71
N GLY A 264 -18.71 1.42 1.98
CA GLY A 264 -17.72 0.91 2.93
C GLY A 264 -18.36 -0.06 3.92
N PHE A 265 -17.69 -1.18 4.13
CA PHE A 265 -18.15 -2.25 5.00
C PHE A 265 -17.07 -2.63 6.01
N ARG A 266 -17.49 -2.93 7.25
CA ARG A 266 -16.68 -3.64 8.25
C ARG A 266 -16.78 -5.15 8.01
N THR A 267 -15.67 -5.84 8.21
CA THR A 267 -15.51 -7.25 7.80
C THR A 267 -15.77 -8.26 8.91
N GLY A 268 -16.31 -7.83 10.06
CA GLY A 268 -16.45 -8.71 11.22
C GLY A 268 -15.11 -9.03 11.90
N GLY A 269 -14.03 -8.29 11.57
CA GLY A 269 -12.69 -8.51 12.10
C GLY A 269 -11.74 -9.27 11.17
N ALA A 270 -12.21 -9.75 10.01
CA ALA A 270 -11.33 -10.39 9.03
C ALA A 270 -10.28 -9.39 8.52
N SER A 271 -8.98 -9.72 8.70
CA SER A 271 -7.85 -8.86 8.34
C SER A 271 -6.54 -9.65 8.36
N LEU A 272 -5.42 -9.04 7.97
CA LEU A 272 -4.10 -9.67 8.12
C LEU A 272 -3.70 -9.91 9.58
N THR A 273 -4.15 -9.05 10.50
CA THR A 273 -3.77 -9.06 11.92
C THR A 273 -4.85 -9.64 12.85
N GLY A 274 -6.05 -9.88 12.35
CA GLY A 274 -7.18 -10.43 13.11
C GLY A 274 -7.86 -11.53 12.31
N GLY A 275 -8.99 -12.02 12.68
CA GLY A 275 -9.87 -12.97 12.01
C GLY A 275 -9.33 -13.74 10.78
N GLU A 276 -10.17 -14.49 10.10
CA GLU A 276 -9.76 -15.32 8.95
C GLU A 276 -9.87 -14.53 7.61
N PRO A 277 -8.76 -14.03 7.02
CA PRO A 277 -8.83 -13.26 5.79
C PRO A 277 -9.09 -14.12 4.55
N THR A 278 -8.75 -15.43 4.56
CA THR A 278 -8.80 -16.27 3.36
C THR A 278 -10.23 -16.53 2.91
N ALA A 279 -11.13 -16.87 3.85
CA ALA A 279 -12.55 -16.99 3.56
C ALA A 279 -13.14 -15.66 3.07
N TYR A 280 -12.63 -14.54 3.60
CA TYR A 280 -13.10 -13.22 3.19
C TYR A 280 -12.64 -12.85 1.76
N TRP A 281 -11.42 -13.21 1.35
CA TRP A 281 -10.99 -13.08 -0.05
C TRP A 281 -11.86 -13.91 -0.99
N MET A 282 -12.22 -15.15 -0.60
CA MET A 282 -13.14 -15.97 -1.39
C MET A 282 -14.51 -15.29 -1.53
N PHE A 283 -15.10 -14.85 -0.42
CA PHE A 283 -16.36 -14.11 -0.43
C PHE A 283 -16.28 -12.85 -1.32
N GLN A 284 -15.29 -12.00 -1.12
CA GLN A 284 -15.10 -10.76 -1.89
C GLN A 284 -14.95 -11.05 -3.39
N THR A 285 -14.25 -12.13 -3.77
CA THR A 285 -14.06 -12.51 -5.16
C THR A 285 -15.38 -12.95 -5.81
N ILE A 286 -16.21 -13.70 -5.10
CA ILE A 286 -17.57 -14.10 -5.55
C ILE A 286 -18.48 -12.88 -5.64
N TYR A 287 -18.42 -11.99 -4.67
CA TYR A 287 -19.30 -10.84 -4.58
C TYR A 287 -18.99 -9.79 -5.66
N GLY A 288 -17.72 -9.34 -5.78
CA GLY A 288 -17.38 -8.26 -6.69
C GLY A 288 -15.91 -8.20 -7.12
N GLY A 289 -15.12 -9.28 -6.94
CA GLY A 289 -13.68 -9.28 -7.22
C GLY A 289 -13.28 -9.78 -8.61
N SER A 290 -14.24 -10.16 -9.47
CA SER A 290 -13.96 -10.70 -10.80
C SER A 290 -15.03 -10.33 -11.82
N THR A 291 -14.79 -10.63 -13.11
CA THR A 291 -15.79 -10.45 -14.18
C THR A 291 -16.89 -11.51 -14.16
N SER A 292 -16.75 -12.58 -13.38
CA SER A 292 -17.79 -13.57 -13.09
C SER A 292 -18.50 -13.34 -11.77
N ALA A 293 -18.17 -12.25 -11.05
CA ALA A 293 -18.73 -11.93 -9.75
C ALA A 293 -20.19 -11.44 -9.84
N LYS A 294 -20.95 -11.59 -8.75
CA LYS A 294 -22.36 -11.20 -8.67
C LYS A 294 -22.58 -9.73 -9.01
N LEU A 295 -21.75 -8.81 -8.53
CA LEU A 295 -21.86 -7.38 -8.86
C LEU A 295 -21.69 -7.12 -10.34
N PHE A 296 -20.69 -7.75 -10.98
CA PHE A 296 -20.47 -7.58 -12.40
C PHE A 296 -21.65 -8.12 -13.21
N LEU A 297 -22.06 -9.34 -12.97
CA LEU A 297 -23.11 -10.02 -13.75
C LEU A 297 -24.49 -9.42 -13.53
N ASN A 298 -24.87 -9.08 -12.28
CA ASN A 298 -26.24 -8.66 -11.98
C ASN A 298 -26.41 -7.14 -12.01
N VAL A 299 -25.48 -6.34 -11.48
CA VAL A 299 -25.61 -4.88 -11.43
C VAL A 299 -25.24 -4.24 -12.77
N ARG A 300 -24.12 -4.68 -13.38
CA ARG A 300 -23.63 -4.14 -14.63
C ARG A 300 -24.28 -4.78 -15.85
N GLU A 301 -24.12 -6.10 -16.04
CA GLU A 301 -24.54 -6.76 -17.29
C GLU A 301 -26.07 -6.91 -17.36
N LYS A 302 -26.69 -7.48 -16.35
CA LYS A 302 -28.11 -7.81 -16.40
C LYS A 302 -29.03 -6.61 -16.22
N LYS A 303 -28.72 -5.72 -15.25
CA LYS A 303 -29.56 -4.55 -14.93
C LYS A 303 -29.05 -3.24 -15.57
N SER A 304 -27.86 -3.23 -16.12
CA SER A 304 -27.24 -2.04 -16.77
C SER A 304 -27.27 -0.78 -15.89
N LEU A 305 -27.13 -0.92 -14.56
CA LEU A 305 -27.22 0.19 -13.61
C LEU A 305 -25.91 0.97 -13.49
N CYS A 306 -24.80 0.39 -13.94
CA CYS A 306 -23.48 0.99 -13.78
C CYS A 306 -22.55 0.64 -14.94
N TYR A 307 -21.47 1.40 -15.08
CA TYR A 307 -20.37 1.12 -16.04
C TYR A 307 -19.35 0.14 -15.47
N TYR A 308 -19.20 0.15 -14.16
CA TYR A 308 -18.42 -0.84 -13.40
C TYR A 308 -19.02 -0.98 -12.01
N ALA A 309 -18.89 -2.17 -11.44
CA ALA A 309 -19.12 -2.45 -10.03
C ALA A 309 -18.10 -3.47 -9.57
N SER A 310 -17.35 -3.15 -8.53
CA SER A 310 -16.30 -4.01 -8.01
C SER A 310 -16.20 -3.89 -6.49
N ALA A 311 -15.86 -4.98 -5.82
CA ALA A 311 -15.53 -5.01 -4.41
C ALA A 311 -14.02 -5.21 -4.22
N GLN A 312 -13.45 -4.57 -3.21
CA GLN A 312 -12.05 -4.72 -2.81
C GLN A 312 -11.98 -4.98 -1.29
N PHE A 313 -11.28 -6.02 -0.91
CA PHE A 313 -10.95 -6.28 0.49
C PHE A 313 -9.60 -5.64 0.85
N VAL A 314 -9.62 -4.71 1.79
CA VAL A 314 -8.44 -4.04 2.36
C VAL A 314 -8.01 -4.84 3.59
N ALA A 315 -7.31 -5.94 3.36
CA ALA A 315 -6.95 -6.90 4.40
C ALA A 315 -6.05 -6.31 5.50
N SER A 316 -5.22 -5.30 5.18
CA SER A 316 -4.39 -4.59 6.17
C SER A 316 -5.20 -3.77 7.18
N LYS A 317 -6.50 -3.51 6.92
CA LYS A 317 -7.38 -2.73 7.81
C LYS A 317 -8.66 -3.47 8.19
N GLY A 318 -9.01 -4.56 7.51
CA GLY A 318 -10.25 -5.28 7.73
C GLY A 318 -11.48 -4.50 7.22
N LEU A 319 -11.37 -3.92 6.03
CA LEU A 319 -12.46 -3.21 5.35
C LEU A 319 -12.76 -3.83 3.99
N MET A 320 -14.03 -3.78 3.58
CA MET A 320 -14.39 -4.01 2.18
C MET A 320 -14.99 -2.73 1.59
N ILE A 321 -14.55 -2.39 0.40
CA ILE A 321 -15.02 -1.21 -0.33
C ILE A 321 -15.61 -1.68 -1.64
N VAL A 322 -16.86 -1.30 -1.90
CA VAL A 322 -17.51 -1.47 -3.19
C VAL A 322 -17.52 -0.15 -3.92
N ASN A 323 -17.03 -0.14 -5.15
CA ASN A 323 -16.99 1.05 -6.00
C ASN A 323 -17.79 0.82 -7.28
N SER A 324 -18.56 1.83 -7.68
CA SER A 324 -19.39 1.80 -8.88
C SER A 324 -19.43 3.17 -9.56
N GLY A 325 -19.41 3.17 -10.90
CA GLY A 325 -19.67 4.38 -11.71
C GLY A 325 -21.08 4.31 -12.26
N ILE A 326 -21.94 5.25 -11.87
CA ILE A 326 -23.38 5.22 -12.15
C ILE A 326 -23.87 6.54 -12.75
N GLU A 327 -25.04 6.53 -13.39
CA GLU A 327 -25.79 7.75 -13.65
C GLU A 327 -26.44 8.23 -12.35
N ASN A 328 -26.54 9.55 -12.15
CA ASN A 328 -27.07 10.13 -10.90
C ASN A 328 -28.49 9.59 -10.55
N ARG A 329 -29.34 9.41 -11.55
CA ARG A 329 -30.71 8.89 -11.39
C ARG A 329 -30.76 7.42 -10.90
N ASN A 330 -29.68 6.68 -11.06
CA ASN A 330 -29.60 5.27 -10.68
C ASN A 330 -29.06 5.06 -9.26
N PHE A 331 -28.82 6.13 -8.49
CA PHE A 331 -28.15 6.04 -7.18
C PHE A 331 -28.84 5.03 -6.25
N GLU A 332 -30.13 5.22 -5.95
CA GLU A 332 -30.86 4.36 -5.02
C GLU A 332 -30.96 2.93 -5.54
N VAL A 333 -31.33 2.76 -6.82
CA VAL A 333 -31.52 1.42 -7.40
C VAL A 333 -30.20 0.66 -7.48
N ALA A 334 -29.08 1.32 -7.78
CA ALA A 334 -27.76 0.69 -7.82
C ALA A 334 -27.28 0.32 -6.42
N ARG A 335 -27.44 1.24 -5.43
CA ARG A 335 -27.13 0.95 -4.02
C ARG A 335 -27.90 -0.27 -3.53
N ASP A 336 -29.22 -0.27 -3.72
CA ASP A 336 -30.10 -1.34 -3.23
C ASP A 336 -29.82 -2.66 -3.92
N GLU A 337 -29.48 -2.65 -5.22
CA GLU A 337 -29.08 -3.89 -5.90
C GLU A 337 -27.71 -4.41 -5.42
N ILE A 338 -26.75 -3.53 -5.17
CA ILE A 338 -25.46 -3.93 -4.57
C ILE A 338 -25.68 -4.61 -3.22
N LEU A 339 -26.52 -4.03 -2.36
CA LEU A 339 -26.87 -4.60 -1.06
C LEU A 339 -27.67 -5.90 -1.19
N HIS A 340 -28.59 -5.99 -2.16
CA HIS A 340 -29.32 -7.21 -2.45
C HIS A 340 -28.37 -8.37 -2.83
N GLN A 341 -27.36 -8.13 -3.65
CA GLN A 341 -26.39 -9.17 -3.99
C GLN A 341 -25.57 -9.63 -2.76
N LEU A 342 -25.30 -8.75 -1.79
CA LEU A 342 -24.71 -9.13 -0.51
C LEU A 342 -25.67 -10.04 0.29
N ASP A 343 -26.94 -9.70 0.35
CA ASP A 343 -27.95 -10.51 1.06
C ASP A 343 -28.12 -11.91 0.45
N LEU A 344 -28.01 -12.04 -0.87
CA LEU A 344 -27.96 -13.35 -1.52
C LEU A 344 -26.76 -14.19 -1.04
N CYS A 345 -25.58 -13.59 -0.93
CA CYS A 345 -24.40 -14.28 -0.38
C CYS A 345 -24.62 -14.68 1.09
N ARG A 346 -25.21 -13.82 1.92
CA ARG A 346 -25.54 -14.10 3.33
C ARG A 346 -26.52 -15.26 3.49
N LYS A 347 -27.46 -15.41 2.56
CA LYS A 347 -28.44 -16.51 2.52
C LYS A 347 -27.87 -17.81 1.97
N GLY A 348 -26.61 -17.80 1.51
CA GLY A 348 -25.97 -18.98 0.93
C GLY A 348 -26.31 -19.22 -0.54
N GLU A 349 -26.87 -18.24 -1.23
CA GLU A 349 -27.10 -18.31 -2.69
C GLU A 349 -25.79 -18.16 -3.46
N ILE A 350 -24.90 -19.12 -3.24
CA ILE A 350 -23.58 -19.25 -3.85
C ILE A 350 -23.51 -20.62 -4.53
N THR A 351 -23.35 -20.65 -5.83
CA THR A 351 -23.25 -21.88 -6.61
C THR A 351 -21.87 -22.52 -6.52
N ASP A 352 -21.74 -23.82 -6.81
CA ASP A 352 -20.45 -24.50 -6.91
C ASP A 352 -19.57 -23.87 -7.99
N ALA A 353 -20.16 -23.44 -9.09
CA ALA A 353 -19.45 -22.76 -10.17
C ALA A 353 -18.84 -21.40 -9.73
N GLU A 354 -19.56 -20.61 -8.94
CA GLU A 354 -19.05 -19.35 -8.38
C GLU A 354 -17.91 -19.61 -7.39
N LEU A 355 -18.07 -20.60 -6.50
CA LEU A 355 -17.06 -20.96 -5.51
C LEU A 355 -15.76 -21.42 -6.21
N GLU A 356 -15.86 -22.30 -7.20
CA GLU A 356 -14.72 -22.82 -7.94
C GLU A 356 -14.05 -21.76 -8.82
N SER A 357 -14.84 -20.87 -9.44
CA SER A 357 -14.33 -19.72 -10.21
C SER A 357 -13.53 -18.77 -9.32
N ALA A 358 -14.02 -18.47 -8.12
CA ALA A 358 -13.33 -17.60 -7.15
C ALA A 358 -12.01 -18.24 -6.67
N ARG A 359 -12.04 -19.56 -6.36
CA ARG A 359 -10.84 -20.31 -5.98
C ARG A 359 -9.76 -20.23 -7.05
N LYS A 360 -10.12 -20.52 -8.30
CA LYS A 360 -9.19 -20.41 -9.45
C LYS A 360 -8.65 -19.00 -9.63
N THR A 361 -9.50 -18.00 -9.49
CA THR A 361 -9.11 -16.59 -9.61
C THR A 361 -8.06 -16.22 -8.57
N LEU A 362 -8.25 -16.58 -7.30
CA LEU A 362 -7.31 -16.30 -6.22
C LEU A 362 -6.00 -17.07 -6.38
N VAL A 363 -6.08 -18.37 -6.65
CA VAL A 363 -4.89 -19.21 -6.89
C VAL A 363 -4.06 -18.66 -8.05
N ASN A 364 -4.70 -18.29 -9.17
CA ASN A 364 -4.00 -17.70 -10.31
C ASN A 364 -3.40 -16.33 -9.96
N GLY A 365 -4.12 -15.51 -9.19
CA GLY A 365 -3.62 -14.22 -8.72
C GLY A 365 -2.33 -14.36 -7.92
N TRP A 366 -2.29 -15.27 -6.93
CA TRP A 366 -1.08 -15.50 -6.15
C TRP A 366 0.04 -16.15 -6.96
N ARG A 367 -0.27 -17.08 -7.89
CA ARG A 367 0.75 -17.64 -8.79
C ARG A 367 1.36 -16.57 -9.70
N THR A 368 0.53 -15.71 -10.29
CA THR A 368 0.99 -14.62 -11.16
C THR A 368 1.84 -13.60 -10.39
N MET A 369 1.54 -13.36 -9.11
CA MET A 369 2.35 -12.49 -8.24
C MET A 369 3.81 -12.99 -8.15
N LEU A 370 4.03 -14.30 -8.15
CA LEU A 370 5.37 -14.90 -8.14
C LEU A 370 6.18 -14.64 -9.43
N ASP A 371 5.59 -14.03 -10.45
CA ASP A 371 6.21 -13.71 -11.74
C ASP A 371 6.67 -12.24 -11.86
N ASP A 372 6.42 -11.43 -10.83
CA ASP A 372 6.80 -10.01 -10.82
C ASP A 372 7.47 -9.61 -9.49
N PRO A 373 8.76 -9.19 -9.52
CA PRO A 373 9.51 -8.88 -8.31
C PRO A 373 9.00 -7.62 -7.56
N LEU A 374 8.37 -6.68 -8.27
CA LEU A 374 7.75 -5.49 -7.64
C LEU A 374 6.47 -5.86 -6.90
N THR A 375 5.68 -6.79 -7.43
CA THR A 375 4.49 -7.31 -6.76
C THR A 375 4.88 -8.14 -5.54
N LEU A 376 5.97 -8.92 -5.61
CA LEU A 376 6.56 -9.62 -4.47
C LEU A 376 7.03 -8.65 -3.38
N GLU A 377 7.72 -7.55 -3.76
CA GLU A 377 8.10 -6.49 -2.82
C GLU A 377 6.87 -5.98 -2.07
N ARG A 378 5.84 -5.59 -2.82
CA ARG A 378 4.61 -5.04 -2.25
C ARG A 378 3.94 -6.00 -1.29
N TYR A 379 3.87 -7.28 -1.67
CA TYR A 379 3.30 -8.33 -0.83
C TYR A 379 4.06 -8.48 0.48
N TRP A 380 5.37 -8.74 0.41
CA TRP A 380 6.17 -9.00 1.60
C TRP A 380 6.31 -7.78 2.51
N MET A 381 6.42 -6.59 1.95
CA MET A 381 6.47 -5.36 2.74
C MET A 381 5.11 -5.04 3.39
N GLY A 382 4.00 -5.37 2.75
CA GLY A 382 2.67 -5.31 3.36
C GLY A 382 2.51 -6.29 4.52
N GLN A 383 2.98 -7.54 4.35
CA GLN A 383 3.02 -8.54 5.42
C GLN A 383 3.91 -8.08 6.59
N ALA A 384 5.09 -7.54 6.30
CA ALA A 384 6.01 -7.04 7.32
C ALA A 384 5.40 -5.88 8.13
N ALA A 385 4.77 -4.91 7.47
CA ALA A 385 4.08 -3.79 8.13
C ALA A 385 2.88 -4.23 8.98
N ALA A 386 2.25 -5.36 8.62
CA ALA A 386 1.16 -5.97 9.39
C ALA A 386 1.67 -6.93 10.48
N GLY A 387 2.98 -7.19 10.56
CA GLY A 387 3.55 -8.17 11.51
C GLY A 387 3.22 -9.63 11.17
N THR A 388 2.89 -9.93 9.90
CA THR A 388 2.58 -11.28 9.42
C THR A 388 3.58 -11.72 8.35
N LEU A 389 3.72 -13.03 8.11
CA LEU A 389 4.70 -13.57 7.17
C LEU A 389 4.16 -14.80 6.43
N VAL A 390 2.89 -14.81 6.10
CA VAL A 390 2.26 -15.91 5.35
C VAL A 390 2.70 -15.82 3.88
N SER A 391 3.24 -16.90 3.35
CA SER A 391 3.70 -16.95 1.95
C SER A 391 2.54 -17.02 0.95
N PRO A 392 2.75 -16.64 -0.32
CA PRO A 392 1.75 -16.83 -1.38
C PRO A 392 1.35 -18.31 -1.54
N GLU A 393 2.30 -19.23 -1.37
CA GLU A 393 2.08 -20.68 -1.43
C GLU A 393 1.15 -21.14 -0.30
N GLU A 394 1.40 -20.70 0.95
CA GLU A 394 0.51 -20.97 2.08
C GLU A 394 -0.89 -20.38 1.85
N ARG A 395 -1.01 -19.20 1.22
CA ARG A 395 -2.31 -18.63 0.85
C ARG A 395 -3.04 -19.49 -0.18
N ILE A 396 -2.31 -20.06 -1.15
CA ILE A 396 -2.88 -20.98 -2.14
C ILE A 396 -3.41 -22.24 -1.45
N GLU A 397 -2.67 -22.80 -0.50
CA GLU A 397 -3.11 -23.95 0.28
C GLU A 397 -4.37 -23.61 1.10
N GLN A 398 -4.34 -22.52 1.86
CA GLN A 398 -5.46 -22.05 2.65
C GLN A 398 -6.74 -21.88 1.82
N VAL A 399 -6.66 -21.26 0.63
CA VAL A 399 -7.84 -21.01 -0.19
C VAL A 399 -8.41 -22.29 -0.81
N THR A 400 -7.58 -23.30 -0.98
CA THR A 400 -8.02 -24.61 -1.51
C THR A 400 -8.99 -25.30 -0.55
N ASP A 401 -8.79 -25.11 0.75
CA ASP A 401 -9.56 -25.75 1.82
C ASP A 401 -10.81 -24.96 2.27
N ILE A 402 -11.01 -23.73 1.77
CA ILE A 402 -12.16 -22.90 2.14
C ILE A 402 -13.47 -23.54 1.68
N THR A 403 -14.40 -23.72 2.63
CA THR A 403 -15.74 -24.27 2.38
C THR A 403 -16.74 -23.17 2.04
N ARG A 404 -17.90 -23.57 1.53
CA ARG A 404 -19.02 -22.66 1.25
C ARG A 404 -19.54 -22.01 2.54
N GLU A 405 -19.63 -22.77 3.62
CA GLU A 405 -20.11 -22.30 4.93
C GLU A 405 -19.20 -21.19 5.47
N GLN A 406 -17.87 -21.30 5.30
CA GLN A 406 -16.93 -20.26 5.69
C GLN A 406 -17.11 -18.98 4.85
N VAL A 407 -17.38 -19.11 3.55
CA VAL A 407 -17.69 -17.98 2.65
C VAL A 407 -18.99 -17.30 3.06
N ILE A 408 -20.04 -18.09 3.40
CA ILE A 408 -21.32 -17.57 3.90
C ILE A 408 -21.11 -16.82 5.22
N ALA A 409 -20.34 -17.39 6.15
CA ALA A 409 -20.01 -16.75 7.42
C ALA A 409 -19.27 -15.42 7.22
N ALA A 410 -18.36 -15.34 6.25
CA ALA A 410 -17.68 -14.09 5.88
C ALA A 410 -18.68 -13.04 5.35
N ALA A 411 -19.64 -13.45 4.50
CA ALA A 411 -20.70 -12.56 4.04
C ALA A 411 -21.60 -12.08 5.19
N GLN A 412 -21.97 -12.98 6.12
CA GLN A 412 -22.80 -12.67 7.29
C GLN A 412 -22.10 -11.75 8.28
N SER A 413 -20.78 -11.84 8.40
CA SER A 413 -19.98 -10.96 9.27
C SER A 413 -19.85 -9.53 8.73
N THR A 414 -20.04 -9.36 7.42
CA THR A 414 -19.92 -8.07 6.72
C THR A 414 -21.06 -7.12 7.11
N ALA A 415 -20.74 -5.90 7.54
CA ALA A 415 -21.71 -4.88 7.93
C ALA A 415 -21.46 -3.57 7.17
N LEU A 416 -22.51 -3.03 6.54
CA LEU A 416 -22.44 -1.69 5.91
C LEU A 416 -22.20 -0.64 7.00
N ASP A 417 -21.23 0.24 6.74
CA ASP A 417 -20.86 1.34 7.63
C ASP A 417 -21.20 2.69 7.00
N THR A 418 -20.66 2.96 5.82
CA THR A 418 -20.80 4.26 5.17
C THR A 418 -21.10 4.11 3.68
N VAL A 419 -22.00 4.93 3.19
CA VAL A 419 -22.30 5.13 1.75
C VAL A 419 -21.85 6.52 1.37
N PHE A 420 -21.01 6.62 0.35
CA PHE A 420 -20.57 7.89 -0.23
C PHE A 420 -20.98 7.97 -1.68
N PHE A 421 -21.64 9.05 -2.05
CA PHE A 421 -22.01 9.32 -3.43
C PHE A 421 -21.48 10.67 -3.87
N MET A 422 -20.52 10.65 -4.80
CA MET A 422 -20.07 11.83 -5.52
C MET A 422 -21.05 12.04 -6.70
N LYS A 423 -21.92 13.02 -6.55
CA LYS A 423 -22.98 13.34 -7.51
C LYS A 423 -22.43 14.25 -8.61
N GLY A 424 -22.59 13.85 -9.87
CA GLY A 424 -22.23 14.68 -11.00
C GLY A 424 -23.18 15.88 -11.15
N ALA A 425 -22.72 16.94 -11.81
CA ALA A 425 -23.57 18.05 -12.18
C ALA A 425 -24.77 17.56 -12.99
N ALA A 426 -25.96 18.03 -12.66
CA ALA A 426 -27.16 17.77 -13.49
C ALA A 426 -26.95 18.41 -14.86
N LYS A 427 -26.99 17.60 -15.92
CA LYS A 427 -27.10 18.10 -17.28
C LYS A 427 -28.51 18.56 -17.58
#